data_27811bcc8fbbc5b62d7c4b94ff5b38e5
#
_entry.id   27811bcc8fbbc5b62d7c4b94ff5b38e5
#
_cell.length_a   1.000
_cell.length_b   1.000
_cell.length_c   1.000
_cell.angle_alpha   90.00
_cell.angle_beta   90.00
_cell.angle_gamma   90.00
#
_symmetry.space_group_name_H-M   'P 1'
#
loop_
_entity.id
_entity.type
_entity.pdbx_description
1 polymer ?
#
loop_
_entity_poly.entity_id
_entity_poly.type
_entity_poly.pdbx_seq_one_letter_code
_entity_poly.pdbx_strand_id
1 'polypeptide(L)'
;MFNGIIFNQGIVQNIQKRPKGINIFVKSDLKLTKKDVGVSVSCDGVCLTLITIKGKVMEFYLSDETIQRSKFKFLKVKDKINLELPLKYGQKISGH
;
A
#
# COMPACT_ATOMS: atom_id res chain seq x y z
N MET A 1 -8.32 -11.97 -0.32
CA MET A 1 -9.47 -11.36 0.37
C MET A 1 -9.01 -10.47 1.51
N PHE A 2 -9.60 -9.31 1.61
CA PHE A 2 -9.29 -8.36 2.67
C PHE A 2 -10.50 -8.24 3.58
N ASN A 3 -10.34 -8.53 4.85
CA ASN A 3 -11.44 -8.47 5.80
C ASN A 3 -11.07 -7.74 7.09
N GLY A 4 -10.06 -6.89 7.04
CA GLY A 4 -9.72 -6.02 8.15
C GLY A 4 -8.98 -6.67 9.30
N ILE A 5 -8.49 -7.88 9.11
CA ILE A 5 -7.74 -8.55 10.18
C ILE A 5 -6.54 -7.72 10.62
N ILE A 6 -5.77 -7.20 9.64
CA ILE A 6 -4.67 -6.29 9.93
C ILE A 6 -4.99 -4.99 9.21
N PHE A 7 -5.31 -3.98 10.00
CA PHE A 7 -5.76 -2.71 9.49
C PHE A 7 -4.88 -1.60 10.07
N ASN A 8 -4.54 -0.66 9.23
CA ASN A 8 -3.79 0.51 9.67
C ASN A 8 -4.10 1.67 8.73
N GLN A 9 -3.68 2.86 9.11
CA GLN A 9 -3.82 4.03 8.29
C GLN A 9 -2.43 4.56 7.97
N GLY A 10 -2.18 4.81 6.69
CA GLY A 10 -0.92 5.37 6.23
C GLY A 10 -1.09 6.80 5.76
N ILE A 11 0.03 7.48 5.63
CA ILE A 11 0.08 8.85 5.14
C ILE A 11 0.98 8.90 3.92
N VAL A 12 0.47 9.47 2.83
CA VAL A 12 1.25 9.62 1.60
C VAL A 12 2.37 10.62 1.83
N GLN A 13 3.61 10.17 1.70
CA GLN A 13 4.77 11.02 1.91
C GLN A 13 5.31 11.60 0.61
N ASN A 14 5.17 10.88 -0.49
CA ASN A 14 5.70 11.31 -1.76
C ASN A 14 4.96 10.64 -2.90
N ILE A 15 4.96 11.29 -4.04
CA ILE A 15 4.36 10.77 -5.28
C ILE A 15 5.37 11.06 -6.39
N GLN A 16 5.81 10.00 -7.08
CA GLN A 16 6.76 10.14 -8.18
C GLN A 16 6.10 9.77 -9.49
N LYS A 17 6.22 10.63 -10.47
CA LYS A 17 5.68 10.36 -11.79
C LYS A 17 6.49 9.29 -12.49
N ARG A 18 5.80 8.38 -13.20
CA ARG A 18 6.41 7.33 -14.00
C ARG A 18 5.81 7.39 -15.39
N PRO A 19 6.47 6.78 -16.40
CA PRO A 19 5.98 6.88 -17.78
C PRO A 19 4.52 6.44 -17.97
N LYS A 20 4.08 5.41 -17.23
CA LYS A 20 2.72 4.87 -17.37
C LYS A 20 1.99 4.79 -16.04
N GLY A 21 2.32 5.67 -15.12
CA GLY A 21 1.69 5.65 -13.81
C GLY A 21 2.42 6.51 -12.81
N ILE A 22 2.30 6.12 -11.56
CA ILE A 22 2.99 6.79 -10.46
C ILE A 22 3.50 5.77 -9.45
N ASN A 23 4.54 6.14 -8.72
CA ASN A 23 4.92 5.44 -7.51
C ASN A 23 4.48 6.30 -6.33
N ILE A 24 3.86 5.68 -5.33
CA ILE A 24 3.50 6.39 -4.11
C ILE A 24 4.29 5.82 -2.94
N PHE A 25 4.64 6.70 -2.02
CA PHE A 25 5.38 6.33 -0.81
C PHE A 25 4.49 6.62 0.38
N VAL A 26 4.18 5.59 1.15
CA VAL A 26 3.21 5.66 2.23
C VAL A 26 3.88 5.27 3.54
N LYS A 27 3.82 6.17 4.52
CA LYS A 27 4.34 5.89 5.86
C LYS A 27 3.21 5.34 6.72
N SER A 28 3.48 4.23 7.41
CA SER A 28 2.51 3.64 8.32
C SER A 28 3.21 2.85 9.40
N ASP A 29 2.42 2.42 10.39
CA ASP A 29 2.92 1.56 11.46
C ASP A 29 2.68 0.07 11.16
N LEU A 30 2.25 -0.28 9.96
CA LEU A 30 2.17 -1.67 9.54
C LEU A 30 3.56 -2.29 9.63
N LYS A 31 3.63 -3.43 10.31
CA LYS A 31 4.92 -4.08 10.53
C LYS A 31 5.25 -5.02 9.38
N LEU A 32 5.75 -4.44 8.32
CA LEU A 32 6.25 -5.18 7.17
C LEU A 32 7.75 -4.99 7.06
N THR A 33 8.41 -5.97 6.47
CA THR A 33 9.87 -5.94 6.31
C THR A 33 10.23 -6.20 4.85
N LYS A 34 11.51 -6.19 4.55
CA LYS A 34 11.97 -6.47 3.20
C LYS A 34 11.58 -7.86 2.71
N LYS A 35 11.30 -8.79 3.63
CA LYS A 35 10.82 -10.13 3.27
C LYS A 35 9.41 -10.10 2.73
N ASP A 36 8.69 -9.02 2.97
CA ASP A 36 7.28 -8.91 2.57
C ASP A 36 7.12 -8.20 1.23
N VAL A 37 8.21 -7.81 0.57
CA VAL A 37 8.14 -7.22 -0.76
C VAL A 37 7.45 -8.21 -1.69
N GLY A 38 6.50 -7.71 -2.47
CA GLY A 38 5.67 -8.54 -3.33
C GLY A 38 4.30 -8.88 -2.74
N VAL A 39 4.07 -8.60 -1.46
CA VAL A 39 2.77 -8.87 -0.85
C VAL A 39 1.74 -7.86 -1.36
N SER A 40 0.49 -8.30 -1.43
CA SER A 40 -0.62 -7.42 -1.79
C SER A 40 -1.13 -6.70 -0.55
N VAL A 41 -1.29 -5.40 -0.68
CA VAL A 41 -1.86 -4.56 0.38
C VAL A 41 -3.06 -3.83 -0.20
N SER A 42 -4.18 -3.87 0.51
CA SER A 42 -5.34 -3.08 0.10
C SER A 42 -5.13 -1.65 0.56
N CYS A 43 -5.08 -0.74 -0.40
CA CYS A 43 -4.90 0.68 -0.14
C CYS A 43 -6.20 1.39 -0.52
N ASP A 44 -7.00 1.78 0.48
CA ASP A 44 -8.34 2.35 0.25
C ASP A 44 -9.17 1.44 -0.65
N GLY A 45 -9.07 0.13 -0.45
CA GLY A 45 -9.83 -0.84 -1.22
C GLY A 45 -9.20 -1.25 -2.54
N VAL A 46 -8.11 -0.65 -2.94
CA VAL A 46 -7.41 -1.00 -4.17
C VAL A 46 -6.21 -1.87 -3.83
N CYS A 47 -6.15 -3.04 -4.45
CA CYS A 47 -5.07 -4.00 -4.19
C CYS A 47 -3.80 -3.55 -4.91
N LEU A 48 -2.76 -3.24 -4.15
CA LEU A 48 -1.47 -2.82 -4.69
C LEU A 48 -0.37 -3.74 -4.20
N THR A 49 0.66 -3.90 -5.02
CA THR A 49 1.80 -4.74 -4.68
C THR A 49 2.90 -3.89 -4.04
N LEU A 50 3.39 -4.34 -2.89
CA LEU A 50 4.49 -3.68 -2.21
C LEU A 50 5.77 -3.86 -3.00
N ILE A 51 6.36 -2.76 -3.46
CA ILE A 51 7.60 -2.78 -4.25
C ILE A 51 8.82 -2.74 -3.36
N THR A 52 8.86 -1.81 -2.44
CA THR A 52 9.96 -1.67 -1.50
C THR A 52 9.42 -1.23 -0.15
N ILE A 53 10.24 -1.42 0.88
CA ILE A 53 9.96 -0.88 2.19
C ILE A 53 11.28 -0.44 2.83
N LYS A 54 11.29 0.76 3.40
CA LYS A 54 12.42 1.29 4.16
C LYS A 54 11.87 1.86 5.47
N GLY A 55 12.21 1.20 6.58
CA GLY A 55 11.65 1.58 7.85
C GLY A 55 10.14 1.49 7.83
N LYS A 56 9.46 2.61 8.00
CA LYS A 56 8.00 2.66 8.01
C LYS A 56 7.40 3.13 6.69
N VAL A 57 8.22 3.30 5.66
CA VAL A 57 7.77 3.84 4.38
C VAL A 57 7.70 2.73 3.34
N MET A 58 6.50 2.53 2.80
CA MET A 58 6.21 1.53 1.77
C MET A 58 6.07 2.23 0.42
N GLU A 59 6.55 1.56 -0.62
CA GLU A 59 6.43 2.06 -1.98
C GLU A 59 5.51 1.15 -2.78
N PHE A 60 4.56 1.74 -3.50
CA PHE A 60 3.64 1.03 -4.39
C PHE A 60 3.65 1.69 -5.75
N TYR A 61 3.39 0.89 -6.79
CA TYR A 61 3.20 1.40 -8.15
C TYR A 61 1.73 1.36 -8.52
N LEU A 62 1.24 2.44 -9.11
CA LEU A 62 -0.11 2.52 -9.65
C LEU A 62 -0.03 2.84 -11.14
N SER A 63 -0.61 1.96 -11.95
CA SER A 63 -0.70 2.21 -13.38
C SER A 63 -1.71 3.33 -13.66
N ASP A 64 -1.59 3.96 -14.83
CA ASP A 64 -2.56 4.97 -15.25
C ASP A 64 -3.98 4.44 -15.22
N GLU A 65 -4.18 3.18 -15.61
CA GLU A 65 -5.51 2.58 -15.58
C GLU A 65 -6.05 2.51 -14.16
N THR A 66 -5.24 2.07 -13.21
CA THR A 66 -5.65 2.00 -11.81
C THR A 66 -5.99 3.39 -11.28
N ILE A 67 -5.19 4.38 -11.63
CA ILE A 67 -5.41 5.76 -11.20
C ILE A 67 -6.76 6.26 -11.72
N GLN A 68 -7.05 6.01 -13.01
CA GLN A 68 -8.29 6.47 -13.63
C GLN A 68 -9.53 5.83 -13.04
N ARG A 69 -9.42 4.59 -12.59
CA ARG A 69 -10.56 3.82 -12.07
C ARG A 69 -10.73 3.91 -10.56
N SER A 70 -9.97 4.76 -9.91
CA SER A 70 -10.00 4.86 -8.45
C SER A 70 -9.98 6.31 -8.04
N LYS A 71 -10.13 6.55 -6.74
CA LYS A 71 -10.01 7.89 -6.21
C LYS A 71 -8.55 8.37 -6.14
N PHE A 72 -7.59 7.51 -6.51
CA PHE A 72 -6.18 7.91 -6.53
C PHE A 72 -5.86 8.98 -7.56
N LYS A 73 -6.75 9.23 -8.50
CA LYS A 73 -6.56 10.37 -9.42
C LYS A 73 -6.56 11.72 -8.70
N PHE A 74 -7.09 11.76 -7.48
CA PHE A 74 -7.10 12.96 -6.64
C PHE A 74 -6.06 12.92 -5.53
N LEU A 75 -5.18 11.94 -5.54
CA LEU A 75 -4.22 11.73 -4.46
C LEU A 75 -3.23 12.87 -4.34
N LYS A 76 -2.96 13.28 -3.11
CA LYS A 76 -1.98 14.31 -2.79
C LYS A 76 -1.09 13.87 -1.65
N VAL A 77 0.10 14.43 -1.60
CA VAL A 77 0.99 14.24 -0.45
C VAL A 77 0.26 14.70 0.82
N LYS A 78 0.42 13.94 1.89
CA LYS A 78 -0.22 14.08 3.20
C LYS A 78 -1.62 13.48 3.27
N ASP A 79 -2.16 12.97 2.17
CA ASP A 79 -3.44 12.25 2.23
C ASP A 79 -3.29 10.99 3.07
N LYS A 80 -4.36 10.64 3.77
CA LYS A 80 -4.43 9.40 4.54
C LYS A 80 -5.01 8.30 3.69
N ILE A 81 -4.45 7.11 3.84
CA ILE A 81 -4.88 5.92 3.11
C ILE A 81 -5.14 4.79 4.10
N ASN A 82 -6.29 4.13 3.97
CA ASN A 82 -6.57 2.94 4.77
C ASN A 82 -5.83 1.76 4.19
N LEU A 83 -5.12 1.02 5.04
CA LEU A 83 -4.30 -0.11 4.64
C LEU A 83 -4.83 -1.38 5.28
N GLU A 84 -4.95 -2.45 4.49
CA GLU A 84 -5.36 -3.75 5.00
C GLU A 84 -4.49 -4.84 4.38
N LEU A 85 -4.17 -5.83 5.19
CA LEU A 85 -3.49 -7.03 4.72
C LEU A 85 -4.51 -8.17 4.58
N PRO A 86 -4.27 -9.13 3.66
CA PRO A 86 -5.16 -10.28 3.53
C PRO A 86 -5.16 -11.10 4.82
N LEU A 87 -6.29 -11.73 5.11
CA LEU A 87 -6.42 -12.61 6.27
C LEU A 87 -5.33 -13.69 6.28
N LYS A 88 -5.10 -14.30 5.15
CA LYS A 88 -4.08 -15.35 5.02
C LYS A 88 -2.70 -14.84 5.43
N TYR A 89 -2.37 -13.65 5.01
CA TYR A 89 -1.08 -13.05 5.33
C TYR A 89 -0.99 -12.74 6.83
N GLY A 90 -2.08 -12.25 7.41
CA GLY A 90 -2.15 -11.97 8.83
C GLY A 90 -1.91 -13.22 9.67
N GLN A 91 -2.47 -14.34 9.26
CA GLN A 91 -2.24 -15.61 9.94
C GLN A 91 -0.77 -16.01 9.90
N LYS A 92 -0.15 -15.82 8.75
CA LYS A 92 1.27 -16.13 8.59
C LYS A 92 2.13 -15.27 9.50
N ILE A 93 1.81 -14.00 9.62
CA ILE A 93 2.55 -13.09 10.50
C ILE A 93 2.38 -13.47 11.94
N SER A 94 1.19 -13.90 12.33
CA SER A 94 0.85 -14.08 13.75
C SER A 94 1.35 -15.36 14.36
N GLY A 95 2.03 -16.22 13.64
CA GLY A 95 2.51 -17.40 14.31
C GLY A 95 3.11 -18.49 13.48
N HIS A 96 3.33 -18.25 12.28
CA HIS A 96 3.78 -19.33 11.40
C HIS A 96 5.08 -19.04 10.73
#